data_2b503e1334153ac6b5472ba6b7f2988f
#
_entry.id   2b503e1334153ac6b5472ba6b7f2988f
#
_cell.length_a   1.000
_cell.length_b   1.000
_cell.length_c   1.000
_cell.angle_alpha   90.00
_cell.angle_beta   90.00
_cell.angle_gamma   90.00
#
_symmetry.space_group_name_H-M   'P 1'
#
loop_
_entity.id
_entity.type
_entity.pdbx_description
1 polymer ?
#
loop_
_entity_poly.entity_id
_entity_poly.type
_entity_poly.pdbx_seq_one_letter_code
_entity_poly.pdbx_strand_id
1 'polypeptide(L)'
;GICFPTSLVASPEPPGFPSENVTLLSQVSLADFGNPSNGSDCWGYTAPSGREYALMGLYNSMSVVEITNPSNPSIIGSVSHSNSLWADIKVYQDVAYVSNENGGGVDVVDLSQVDDGIVTLVQRLTIGGLSSVHNLAIDTQSGFLYLCGGNINSGRIVAYDLSDPQYPTLAGQASS
;
A
#
# COMPACT_ATOMS: atom_id res chain seq x y z
N GLY A 1 50.58 -16.06 11.40
CA GLY A 1 49.25 -15.97 11.93
C GLY A 1 48.27 -16.52 10.92
N ILE A 2 47.62 -17.66 11.22
CA ILE A 2 46.60 -18.27 10.38
C ILE A 2 45.28 -17.57 10.75
N CYS A 3 44.74 -16.83 9.81
CA CYS A 3 43.41 -16.21 9.95
C CYS A 3 42.34 -17.29 9.65
N PHE A 4 41.61 -17.72 10.66
CA PHE A 4 40.45 -18.56 10.46
C PHE A 4 39.29 -17.69 9.93
N PRO A 5 38.56 -18.11 8.89
CA PRO A 5 37.37 -17.38 8.47
C PRO A 5 36.34 -17.48 9.60
N THR A 6 35.90 -16.34 10.09
CA THR A 6 34.71 -16.27 10.94
C THR A 6 33.54 -16.86 10.15
N SER A 7 33.05 -18.03 10.58
CA SER A 7 31.84 -18.60 10.05
C SER A 7 30.73 -17.59 10.28
N LEU A 8 30.14 -17.10 9.19
CA LEU A 8 28.86 -16.43 9.23
C LEU A 8 27.85 -17.41 9.84
N VAL A 9 27.48 -17.16 11.09
CA VAL A 9 26.35 -17.84 11.69
C VAL A 9 25.14 -17.31 10.95
N ALA A 10 24.57 -18.13 10.08
CA ALA A 10 23.30 -17.82 9.45
C ALA A 10 22.29 -17.55 10.58
N SER A 11 21.59 -16.44 10.51
CA SER A 11 20.46 -16.20 11.39
C SER A 11 19.51 -17.39 11.28
N PRO A 12 18.94 -17.90 12.40
CA PRO A 12 18.04 -19.03 12.34
C PRO A 12 16.87 -18.66 11.41
N GLU A 13 16.64 -19.47 10.40
CA GLU A 13 15.47 -19.32 9.53
C GLU A 13 14.20 -19.32 10.40
N PRO A 14 13.28 -18.39 10.20
CA PRO A 14 12.01 -18.43 10.90
C PRO A 14 11.31 -19.76 10.57
N PRO A 15 10.76 -20.46 11.56
CA PRO A 15 10.17 -21.77 11.35
C PRO A 15 8.96 -21.68 10.42
N GLY A 16 8.96 -22.42 9.32
CA GLY A 16 7.77 -22.72 8.55
C GLY A 16 7.71 -22.28 7.08
N PHE A 17 8.77 -21.70 6.51
CA PHE A 17 8.77 -21.33 5.09
C PHE A 17 9.86 -22.11 4.33
N PRO A 18 9.52 -23.31 3.77
CA PRO A 18 10.45 -24.00 2.88
C PRO A 18 10.68 -23.14 1.63
N SER A 19 11.93 -22.85 1.31
CA SER A 19 12.31 -22.05 0.15
C SER A 19 13.34 -22.76 -0.69
N GLU A 20 13.28 -22.55 -2.01
CA GLU A 20 14.29 -23.03 -2.96
C GLU A 20 14.77 -21.83 -3.79
N ASN A 21 16.07 -21.56 -3.75
CA ASN A 21 16.73 -20.43 -4.44
C ASN A 21 16.23 -19.03 -4.01
N VAL A 22 15.57 -18.93 -2.84
CA VAL A 22 15.12 -17.70 -2.22
C VAL A 22 15.48 -17.73 -0.74
N THR A 23 15.96 -16.61 -0.20
CA THR A 23 16.26 -16.47 1.22
C THR A 23 15.27 -15.50 1.87
N LEU A 24 14.59 -15.93 2.94
CA LEU A 24 13.79 -15.04 3.76
C LEU A 24 14.71 -14.15 4.59
N LEU A 25 14.66 -12.83 4.36
CA LEU A 25 15.51 -11.88 5.06
C LEU A 25 14.88 -11.43 6.39
N SER A 26 13.57 -11.25 6.42
CA SER A 26 12.83 -10.86 7.62
C SER A 26 11.33 -11.13 7.45
N GLN A 27 10.59 -11.00 8.54
CA GLN A 27 9.14 -11.09 8.57
C GLN A 27 8.58 -10.06 9.56
N VAL A 28 7.56 -9.30 9.12
CA VAL A 28 6.70 -8.49 10.00
C VAL A 28 5.39 -9.22 10.15
N SER A 29 5.02 -9.59 11.38
CA SER A 29 3.83 -10.36 11.67
C SER A 29 2.59 -9.48 11.83
N LEU A 30 1.38 -10.06 11.79
CA LEU A 30 0.15 -9.32 12.11
C LEU A 30 0.16 -8.74 13.53
N ALA A 31 0.88 -9.39 14.46
CA ALA A 31 1.03 -8.88 15.83
C ALA A 31 1.78 -7.54 15.88
N ASP A 32 2.78 -7.36 15.01
CA ASP A 32 3.54 -6.11 14.92
C ASP A 32 2.68 -4.95 14.41
N PHE A 33 1.63 -5.23 13.62
CA PHE A 33 0.62 -4.27 13.16
C PHE A 33 -0.55 -4.07 14.12
N GLY A 34 -0.49 -4.59 15.36
CA GLY A 34 -1.57 -4.47 16.34
C GLY A 34 -2.68 -5.51 16.19
N ASN A 35 -2.38 -6.68 15.62
CA ASN A 35 -3.27 -7.83 15.45
C ASN A 35 -4.54 -7.55 14.60
N PRO A 36 -4.44 -6.97 13.39
CA PRO A 36 -5.57 -6.99 12.47
C PRO A 36 -5.92 -8.45 12.13
N SER A 37 -7.17 -8.71 11.73
CA SER A 37 -7.63 -10.09 11.46
C SER A 37 -6.96 -10.71 10.23
N ASN A 38 -6.50 -9.89 9.27
CA ASN A 38 -5.79 -10.34 8.05
C ASN A 38 -4.99 -9.21 7.40
N GLY A 39 -4.05 -9.60 6.54
CA GLY A 39 -3.46 -8.76 5.52
C GLY A 39 -4.24 -8.87 4.21
N SER A 40 -4.08 -7.90 3.33
CA SER A 40 -4.68 -7.81 2.01
C SER A 40 -3.61 -7.57 0.95
N ASP A 41 -3.77 -6.55 0.10
CA ASP A 41 -2.79 -6.20 -0.93
C ASP A 41 -1.51 -5.60 -0.36
N CYS A 42 -0.47 -5.56 -1.18
CA CYS A 42 0.75 -4.82 -0.89
C CYS A 42 1.25 -4.09 -2.14
N TRP A 43 1.91 -2.95 -1.93
CA TRP A 43 2.52 -2.18 -3.00
C TRP A 43 3.89 -1.65 -2.59
N GLY A 44 4.77 -1.36 -3.56
CA GLY A 44 6.08 -0.78 -3.32
C GLY A 44 6.09 0.73 -3.56
N TYR A 45 6.87 1.45 -2.78
CA TYR A 45 7.16 2.87 -2.98
C TYR A 45 8.64 3.14 -2.73
N THR A 46 9.27 3.90 -3.63
CA THR A 46 10.62 4.40 -3.45
C THR A 46 10.57 5.92 -3.35
N ALA A 47 10.95 6.46 -2.19
CA ALA A 47 10.98 7.90 -1.97
C ALA A 47 12.08 8.58 -2.81
N PRO A 48 12.00 9.90 -3.04
CA PRO A 48 13.06 10.64 -3.76
C PRO A 48 14.46 10.53 -3.13
N SER A 49 14.55 10.22 -1.84
CA SER A 49 15.81 9.94 -1.14
C SER A 49 16.46 8.63 -1.56
N GLY A 50 15.71 7.73 -2.22
CA GLY A 50 16.11 6.36 -2.51
C GLY A 50 15.75 5.36 -1.41
N ARG A 51 15.12 5.77 -0.32
CA ARG A 51 14.58 4.84 0.70
C ARG A 51 13.38 4.10 0.14
N GLU A 52 13.28 2.82 0.50
CA GLU A 52 12.27 1.90 -0.01
C GLU A 52 11.23 1.56 1.05
N TYR A 53 9.97 1.52 0.64
CA TYR A 53 8.84 1.28 1.51
C TYR A 53 7.89 0.24 0.91
N ALA A 54 7.38 -0.65 1.77
CA ALA A 54 6.24 -1.51 1.47
C ALA A 54 4.98 -0.91 2.09
N LEU A 55 3.94 -0.75 1.29
CA LEU A 55 2.61 -0.37 1.74
C LEU A 55 1.81 -1.65 1.91
N MET A 56 1.32 -1.91 3.12
CA MET A 56 0.62 -3.13 3.46
C MET A 56 -0.84 -2.83 3.79
N GLY A 57 -1.75 -3.37 2.97
CA GLY A 57 -3.18 -3.38 3.27
C GLY A 57 -3.49 -4.36 4.39
N LEU A 58 -4.22 -3.89 5.38
CA LEU A 58 -4.66 -4.65 6.55
C LEU A 58 -6.19 -4.55 6.66
N TYR A 59 -6.80 -5.39 7.49
CA TYR A 59 -8.25 -5.43 7.64
C TYR A 59 -8.87 -4.07 8.01
N ASN A 60 -8.17 -3.24 8.77
CA ASN A 60 -8.67 -1.98 9.34
C ASN A 60 -7.78 -0.76 9.06
N SER A 61 -6.72 -0.93 8.25
CA SER A 61 -5.76 0.13 7.97
C SER A 61 -4.89 -0.18 6.75
N MET A 62 -4.19 0.82 6.24
CA MET A 62 -2.99 0.66 5.42
C MET A 62 -1.79 1.10 6.27
N SER A 63 -0.75 0.27 6.29
CA SER A 63 0.49 0.55 7.01
C SER A 63 1.67 0.69 6.07
N VAL A 64 2.60 1.58 6.41
CA VAL A 64 3.85 1.81 5.67
C VAL A 64 5.00 1.22 6.46
N VAL A 65 5.77 0.36 5.80
CA VAL A 65 6.94 -0.31 6.37
C VAL A 65 8.18 0.09 5.60
N GLU A 66 9.17 0.66 6.25
CA GLU A 66 10.47 0.88 5.63
C GLU A 66 11.19 -0.45 5.44
N ILE A 67 11.66 -0.70 4.22
CA ILE A 67 12.36 -1.92 3.80
C ILE A 67 13.71 -1.64 3.14
N THR A 68 14.22 -0.42 3.25
CA THR A 68 15.55 -0.04 2.73
C THR A 68 16.65 -1.00 3.23
N ASN A 69 16.55 -1.46 4.47
CA ASN A 69 17.27 -2.61 4.95
C ASN A 69 16.31 -3.79 5.13
N PRO A 70 16.22 -4.70 4.14
CA PRO A 70 15.19 -5.75 4.17
C PRO A 70 15.39 -6.78 5.28
N SER A 71 16.57 -6.83 5.93
CA SER A 71 16.80 -7.67 7.11
C SER A 71 16.34 -7.03 8.42
N ASN A 72 15.95 -5.76 8.40
CA ASN A 72 15.49 -5.03 9.58
C ASN A 72 14.40 -4.01 9.19
N PRO A 73 13.22 -4.47 8.73
CA PRO A 73 12.11 -3.61 8.38
C PRO A 73 11.56 -2.88 9.61
N SER A 74 10.99 -1.70 9.41
CA SER A 74 10.35 -0.93 10.48
C SER A 74 9.02 -0.32 10.04
N ILE A 75 7.99 -0.45 10.87
CA ILE A 75 6.69 0.19 10.63
C ILE A 75 6.85 1.68 10.89
N ILE A 76 6.56 2.50 9.86
CA ILE A 76 6.71 3.95 9.89
C ILE A 76 5.42 4.63 10.36
N GLY A 77 4.28 4.19 9.82
CA GLY A 77 2.99 4.78 10.14
C GLY A 77 1.84 3.99 9.55
N SER A 78 0.63 4.39 9.90
CA SER A 78 -0.60 3.73 9.45
C SER A 78 -1.73 4.72 9.26
N VAL A 79 -2.61 4.46 8.29
CA VAL A 79 -3.86 5.16 8.08
C VAL A 79 -5.01 4.18 8.30
N SER A 80 -5.89 4.48 9.26
CA SER A 80 -7.05 3.64 9.55
C SER A 80 -8.16 3.84 8.53
N HIS A 81 -8.84 2.76 8.16
CA HIS A 81 -10.02 2.75 7.29
C HIS A 81 -11.12 1.81 7.81
N SER A 82 -12.26 1.77 7.11
CA SER A 82 -13.35 0.84 7.41
C SER A 82 -12.87 -0.61 7.27
N ASN A 83 -13.32 -1.49 8.15
CA ASN A 83 -12.96 -2.90 8.10
C ASN A 83 -13.31 -3.51 6.75
N SER A 84 -12.32 -4.09 6.07
CA SER A 84 -12.49 -4.78 4.77
C SER A 84 -11.50 -5.91 4.63
N LEU A 85 -11.93 -7.03 4.07
CA LEU A 85 -11.04 -8.13 3.66
C LEU A 85 -10.18 -7.73 2.46
N TRP A 86 -10.64 -6.79 1.66
CA TRP A 86 -10.01 -6.38 0.41
C TRP A 86 -9.73 -4.89 0.42
N ALA A 87 -8.47 -4.56 0.19
CA ALA A 87 -7.98 -3.21 0.00
C ALA A 87 -6.86 -3.27 -1.05
N ASP A 88 -7.11 -2.77 -2.25
CA ASP A 88 -6.11 -2.67 -3.31
C ASP A 88 -5.34 -1.36 -3.17
N ILE A 89 -4.02 -1.38 -3.37
CA ILE A 89 -3.13 -0.23 -3.16
C ILE A 89 -2.40 0.08 -4.46
N LYS A 90 -2.41 1.35 -4.85
CA LYS A 90 -1.57 1.86 -5.95
C LYS A 90 -0.91 3.17 -5.54
N VAL A 91 0.23 3.47 -6.15
CA VAL A 91 0.97 4.72 -5.90
C VAL A 91 1.17 5.47 -7.22
N TYR A 92 0.98 6.78 -7.16
CA TYR A 92 1.33 7.71 -8.22
C TYR A 92 2.08 8.90 -7.63
N GLN A 93 3.30 9.13 -8.09
CA GLN A 93 4.23 10.06 -7.47
C GLN A 93 4.37 9.75 -5.95
N ASP A 94 4.16 10.72 -5.09
CA ASP A 94 4.26 10.56 -3.63
C ASP A 94 2.89 10.36 -2.95
N VAL A 95 1.88 9.84 -3.69
CA VAL A 95 0.53 9.62 -3.18
C VAL A 95 0.09 8.18 -3.35
N ALA A 96 -0.33 7.55 -2.27
CA ALA A 96 -0.96 6.24 -2.29
C ALA A 96 -2.50 6.37 -2.34
N TYR A 97 -3.12 5.48 -3.11
CA TYR A 97 -4.57 5.30 -3.20
C TYR A 97 -4.90 3.92 -2.67
N VAL A 98 -5.84 3.85 -1.73
CA VAL A 98 -6.23 2.60 -1.08
C VAL A 98 -7.73 2.40 -1.25
N SER A 99 -8.12 1.35 -1.96
CA SER A 99 -9.54 1.00 -2.12
C SER A 99 -10.09 0.33 -0.87
N ASN A 100 -11.41 0.34 -0.72
CA ASN A 100 -12.11 -0.37 0.34
C ASN A 100 -13.46 -0.86 -0.17
N GLU A 101 -13.77 -2.14 0.03
CA GLU A 101 -15.05 -2.71 -0.41
C GLU A 101 -16.20 -2.47 0.58
N ASN A 102 -15.90 -2.18 1.85
CA ASN A 102 -16.89 -2.10 2.91
C ASN A 102 -17.22 -0.67 3.38
N GLY A 103 -16.69 0.33 2.69
CA GLY A 103 -17.02 1.74 2.98
C GLY A 103 -15.82 2.66 2.95
N GLY A 104 -16.10 3.98 2.87
CA GLY A 104 -15.07 5.02 2.85
C GLY A 104 -14.56 5.38 1.46
N GLY A 105 -14.89 4.63 0.40
CA GLY A 105 -14.45 4.92 -0.97
C GLY A 105 -12.98 4.60 -1.20
N VAL A 106 -12.17 5.60 -1.58
CA VAL A 106 -10.73 5.46 -1.78
C VAL A 106 -9.99 6.44 -0.88
N ASP A 107 -9.10 5.92 -0.05
CA ASP A 107 -8.20 6.77 0.75
C ASP A 107 -7.11 7.34 -0.15
N VAL A 108 -6.85 8.63 -0.01
CA VAL A 108 -5.75 9.37 -0.67
C VAL A 108 -4.73 9.71 0.42
N VAL A 109 -3.55 9.12 0.35
CA VAL A 109 -2.54 9.18 1.40
C VAL A 109 -1.27 9.82 0.87
N ASP A 110 -0.83 10.90 1.51
CA ASP A 110 0.43 11.58 1.21
C ASP A 110 1.61 10.84 1.84
N LEU A 111 2.60 10.50 1.02
CA LEU A 111 3.85 9.85 1.38
C LEU A 111 5.07 10.79 1.24
N SER A 112 4.87 12.07 0.88
CA SER A 112 5.97 13.01 0.61
C SER A 112 6.90 13.23 1.80
N GLN A 113 6.43 12.98 3.02
CA GLN A 113 7.19 13.11 4.26
C GLN A 113 7.45 11.77 4.95
N VAL A 114 7.36 10.66 4.20
CA VAL A 114 7.55 9.31 4.75
C VAL A 114 8.95 9.10 5.33
N ASP A 115 9.96 9.75 4.77
CA ASP A 115 11.34 9.71 5.27
C ASP A 115 11.49 10.31 6.69
N ASP A 116 10.59 11.20 7.06
CA ASP A 116 10.49 11.81 8.39
C ASP A 116 9.52 11.04 9.31
N GLY A 117 9.00 9.91 8.86
CA GLY A 117 8.07 9.08 9.62
C GLY A 117 6.62 9.59 9.59
N ILE A 118 6.28 10.45 8.63
CA ILE A 118 4.95 11.07 8.52
C ILE A 118 4.19 10.45 7.35
N VAL A 119 3.01 9.88 7.64
CA VAL A 119 2.07 9.32 6.68
C VAL A 119 0.72 9.99 6.92
N THR A 120 0.20 10.70 5.92
CA THR A 120 -0.98 11.55 6.13
C THR A 120 -2.14 11.15 5.24
N LEU A 121 -3.31 10.85 5.84
CA LEU A 121 -4.56 10.78 5.09
C LEU A 121 -4.98 12.19 4.66
N VAL A 122 -4.92 12.47 3.36
CA VAL A 122 -5.30 13.77 2.79
C VAL A 122 -6.82 13.88 2.74
N GLN A 123 -7.46 12.88 2.13
CA GLN A 123 -8.91 12.82 1.97
C GLN A 123 -9.39 11.40 1.68
N ARG A 124 -10.71 11.24 1.61
CA ARG A 124 -11.39 10.07 1.07
C ARG A 124 -12.19 10.47 -0.16
N LEU A 125 -11.99 9.77 -1.27
CA LEU A 125 -12.81 9.97 -2.47
C LEU A 125 -14.17 9.31 -2.26
N THR A 126 -15.18 10.14 -2.03
CA THR A 126 -16.58 9.72 -1.85
C THR A 126 -17.54 10.42 -2.81
N ILE A 127 -16.97 11.11 -3.83
CA ILE A 127 -17.73 11.92 -4.79
C ILE A 127 -18.72 11.05 -5.57
N GLY A 128 -19.93 11.57 -5.77
CA GLY A 128 -20.98 10.85 -6.49
C GLY A 128 -21.58 9.66 -5.73
N GLY A 129 -21.40 9.60 -4.41
CA GLY A 129 -21.86 8.48 -3.58
C GLY A 129 -20.93 7.28 -3.59
N LEU A 130 -19.69 7.46 -4.05
CA LEU A 130 -18.65 6.42 -3.97
C LEU A 130 -18.43 6.04 -2.51
N SER A 131 -18.60 4.76 -2.20
CA SER A 131 -18.38 4.23 -0.86
C SER A 131 -17.63 2.90 -0.86
N SER A 132 -17.60 2.21 -2.00
CA SER A 132 -16.92 0.91 -2.12
C SER A 132 -16.25 0.79 -3.48
N VAL A 133 -15.04 0.23 -3.49
CA VAL A 133 -14.24 -0.01 -4.70
C VAL A 133 -13.47 -1.31 -4.52
N HIS A 134 -13.55 -2.20 -5.52
CA HIS A 134 -12.84 -3.47 -5.49
C HIS A 134 -11.36 -3.29 -5.81
N ASN A 135 -11.04 -2.77 -7.01
CA ASN A 135 -9.67 -2.62 -7.50
C ASN A 135 -9.38 -1.24 -8.07
N LEU A 136 -8.10 -0.88 -8.06
CA LEU A 136 -7.53 0.33 -8.64
C LEU A 136 -6.55 -0.01 -9.77
N ALA A 137 -6.47 0.85 -10.77
CA ALA A 137 -5.39 0.84 -11.73
C ALA A 137 -4.95 2.28 -12.00
N ILE A 138 -3.66 2.49 -12.22
CA ILE A 138 -3.12 3.81 -12.56
C ILE A 138 -2.36 3.73 -13.87
N ASP A 139 -2.72 4.59 -14.82
CA ASP A 139 -1.87 4.90 -15.95
C ASP A 139 -0.91 6.02 -15.54
N THR A 140 0.30 5.64 -15.20
CA THR A 140 1.34 6.58 -14.74
C THR A 140 1.85 7.48 -15.83
N GLN A 141 1.63 7.13 -17.12
CA GLN A 141 2.07 7.94 -18.25
C GLN A 141 1.10 9.10 -18.50
N SER A 142 -0.19 8.85 -18.42
CA SER A 142 -1.23 9.86 -18.66
C SER A 142 -1.79 10.50 -17.39
N GLY A 143 -1.47 9.96 -16.21
CA GLY A 143 -1.89 10.49 -14.91
C GLY A 143 -3.38 10.27 -14.64
N PHE A 144 -3.88 9.05 -14.86
CA PHE A 144 -5.27 8.70 -14.54
C PHE A 144 -5.34 7.53 -13.57
N LEU A 145 -6.23 7.67 -12.59
CA LEU A 145 -6.66 6.61 -11.69
C LEU A 145 -7.98 6.02 -12.19
N TYR A 146 -8.03 4.71 -12.33
CA TYR A 146 -9.23 3.96 -12.70
C TYR A 146 -9.74 3.16 -11.52
N LEU A 147 -11.02 3.35 -11.20
CA LEU A 147 -11.75 2.57 -10.20
C LEU A 147 -12.53 1.46 -10.91
N CYS A 148 -12.39 0.23 -10.42
CA CYS A 148 -13.02 -0.95 -10.97
C CYS A 148 -13.88 -1.64 -9.90
N GLY A 149 -15.11 -2.05 -10.24
CA GLY A 149 -15.99 -2.76 -9.32
C GLY A 149 -16.49 -1.90 -8.15
N GLY A 150 -16.72 -0.60 -8.38
CA GLY A 150 -17.26 0.30 -7.36
C GLY A 150 -18.79 0.24 -7.27
N ASN A 151 -19.34 0.81 -6.19
CA ASN A 151 -20.80 0.93 -5.99
C ASN A 151 -21.46 2.00 -6.88
N ILE A 152 -20.69 2.81 -7.60
CA ILE A 152 -21.17 3.80 -8.57
C ILE A 152 -21.04 3.28 -9.99
N ASN A 153 -21.72 3.92 -10.94
CA ASN A 153 -21.69 3.56 -12.37
C ASN A 153 -21.95 2.06 -12.64
N SER A 154 -22.74 1.38 -11.82
CA SER A 154 -23.03 -0.06 -11.92
C SER A 154 -21.78 -0.96 -11.90
N GLY A 155 -20.75 -0.56 -11.18
CA GLY A 155 -19.49 -1.29 -11.08
C GLY A 155 -18.54 -1.14 -12.27
N ARG A 156 -18.90 -0.33 -13.28
CA ARG A 156 -18.07 -0.06 -14.45
C ARG A 156 -16.93 0.88 -14.08
N ILE A 157 -15.94 0.96 -14.96
CA ILE A 157 -14.78 1.82 -14.79
C ILE A 157 -15.18 3.29 -14.65
N VAL A 158 -14.61 3.92 -13.64
CA VAL A 158 -14.66 5.36 -13.40
C VAL A 158 -13.23 5.88 -13.38
N ALA A 159 -12.95 6.95 -14.13
CA ALA A 159 -11.64 7.55 -14.27
C ALA A 159 -11.55 8.87 -13.50
N TYR A 160 -10.46 9.04 -12.78
CA TYR A 160 -10.08 10.29 -12.11
C TYR A 160 -8.80 10.83 -12.70
N ASP A 161 -8.74 12.13 -12.93
CA ASP A 161 -7.55 12.87 -13.34
C ASP A 161 -6.67 13.12 -12.10
N LEU A 162 -5.38 12.82 -12.21
CA LEU A 162 -4.35 12.97 -11.18
C LEU A 162 -3.41 14.14 -11.46
N SER A 163 -3.85 15.18 -12.19
CA SER A 163 -3.06 16.40 -12.37
C SER A 163 -2.68 17.05 -11.03
N ASP A 164 -3.53 16.92 -10.02
CA ASP A 164 -3.20 17.09 -8.61
C ASP A 164 -3.42 15.73 -7.92
N PRO A 165 -2.33 14.98 -7.61
CA PRO A 165 -2.47 13.64 -7.05
C PRO A 165 -3.16 13.60 -5.68
N GLN A 166 -3.06 14.66 -4.89
CA GLN A 166 -3.71 14.75 -3.57
C GLN A 166 -5.21 15.08 -3.68
N TYR A 167 -5.64 15.65 -4.81
CA TYR A 167 -7.03 16.07 -5.04
C TYR A 167 -7.55 15.58 -6.41
N PRO A 168 -7.67 14.25 -6.61
CA PRO A 168 -8.16 13.67 -7.86
C PRO A 168 -9.53 14.19 -8.25
N THR A 169 -9.75 14.51 -9.52
CA THR A 169 -11.01 14.99 -10.04
C THR A 169 -11.65 14.00 -11.01
N LEU A 170 -12.98 13.87 -11.00
CA LEU A 170 -13.68 12.96 -11.90
C LEU A 170 -13.43 13.36 -13.36
N ALA A 171 -12.80 12.47 -14.13
CA ALA A 171 -12.51 12.69 -15.55
C ALA A 171 -13.55 12.06 -16.47
N GLY A 172 -14.09 10.90 -16.08
CA GLY A 172 -15.08 10.23 -16.93
C GLY A 172 -15.55 8.89 -16.36
N GLN A 173 -16.54 8.32 -17.04
CA GLN A 173 -17.15 7.04 -16.67
C GLN A 173 -17.39 6.23 -17.95
N ALA A 174 -17.14 4.91 -17.88
CA ALA A 174 -17.46 4.03 -19.00
C ALA A 174 -18.99 4.02 -19.25
N SER A 175 -19.38 4.23 -20.49
CA SER A 175 -20.78 4.10 -20.93
C SER A 175 -21.19 2.63 -21.06
N SER A 176 -22.47 2.37 -21.03
CA SER A 176 -23.07 1.06 -21.34
C SER A 176 -22.98 0.73 -22.81
#